data_475f6ca4800f8c3d0357a367ceddd477
#
_entry.id   475f6ca4800f8c3d0357a367ceddd477
#
_cell.length_a   1.000
_cell.length_b   1.000
_cell.length_c   1.000
_cell.angle_alpha   90.00
_cell.angle_beta   90.00
_cell.angle_gamma   90.00
#
_symmetry.space_group_name_H-M   'P 1'
#
loop_
_entity.id
_entity.type
_entity.pdbx_description
1 polymer ?
#
loop_
_entity_poly.entity_id
_entity_poly.type
_entity_poly.pdbx_seq_one_letter_code
_entity_poly.pdbx_strand_id
1 'polypeptide(L)'
;MSLAMRFYDHERDYDAISQFLTDIYQADPPHSWMQPRWEYAHSHPSMDRENLKKFAIWEDDDGIVGVVHYESRLGVIHIQLDPRYPRLKREMLDYAATHLVGELKAGRGCYVYIDERDTDFGVIAADLGFEPKPEHAEPMSHYLIPALFPKIHLPDGFRVQSLADEFDVEKVHRVMHRGFNHEGEPPPDEVEDRRRKLSAPNFRRDLTIVAVAPDGNYVSFCGMWPVPGSTACMIEPVATDPDFRRMGLGTACVLESIRRCAAEGATVAYVGSDQAFYLSMGFELCGTRMAWWRAAHS
;
A
#
# COMPACT_ATOMS: atom_id res chain seq x y z
N MET A 1 -30.81 -13.63 -4.57
CA MET A 1 -29.47 -13.42 -4.04
C MET A 1 -29.60 -12.99 -2.60
N SER A 2 -29.17 -13.84 -1.68
CA SER A 2 -29.14 -13.54 -0.25
C SER A 2 -27.88 -12.70 -0.01
N LEU A 3 -28.03 -11.46 0.44
CA LEU A 3 -26.91 -10.60 0.83
C LEU A 3 -26.82 -10.61 2.36
N ALA A 4 -25.64 -10.91 2.89
CA ALA A 4 -25.38 -11.00 4.31
C ALA A 4 -24.09 -10.31 4.70
N MET A 5 -24.06 -9.71 5.90
CA MET A 5 -22.84 -9.21 6.53
C MET A 5 -22.39 -10.18 7.61
N ARG A 6 -21.07 -10.40 7.67
CA ARG A 6 -20.42 -11.18 8.73
C ARG A 6 -19.10 -10.58 9.16
N PHE A 7 -18.61 -11.02 10.31
CA PHE A 7 -17.28 -10.62 10.78
C PHE A 7 -16.19 -11.46 10.15
N TYR A 8 -15.03 -10.81 10.04
CA TYR A 8 -13.79 -11.39 9.55
C TYR A 8 -13.24 -12.46 10.52
N ASP A 9 -12.78 -13.54 9.94
CA ASP A 9 -11.99 -14.58 10.60
C ASP A 9 -10.70 -14.76 9.79
N HIS A 10 -9.55 -14.57 10.44
CA HIS A 10 -8.27 -14.49 9.73
C HIS A 10 -7.91 -15.80 8.98
N GLU A 11 -8.14 -16.95 9.60
CA GLU A 11 -7.78 -18.23 9.00
C GLU A 11 -8.64 -18.59 7.78
N ARG A 12 -9.91 -18.16 7.82
CA ARG A 12 -10.86 -18.43 6.74
C ARG A 12 -10.80 -17.40 5.63
N ASP A 13 -10.62 -16.12 5.98
CA ASP A 13 -10.99 -15.02 5.10
C ASP A 13 -9.80 -14.29 4.48
N TYR A 14 -8.57 -14.49 4.99
CA TYR A 14 -7.40 -13.77 4.49
C TYR A 14 -7.19 -13.98 2.98
N ASP A 15 -7.18 -15.24 2.54
CA ASP A 15 -6.99 -15.58 1.11
C ASP A 15 -8.22 -15.23 0.27
N ALA A 16 -9.42 -15.37 0.82
CA ALA A 16 -10.66 -15.00 0.13
C ALA A 16 -10.74 -13.49 -0.14
N ILE A 17 -10.34 -12.64 0.83
CA ILE A 17 -10.24 -11.19 0.61
C ILE A 17 -9.11 -10.87 -0.36
N SER A 18 -7.97 -11.54 -0.27
CA SER A 18 -6.87 -11.38 -1.23
C SER A 18 -7.33 -11.64 -2.67
N GLN A 19 -8.11 -12.70 -2.90
CA GLN A 19 -8.69 -13.00 -4.21
C GLN A 19 -9.73 -11.94 -4.62
N PHE A 20 -10.64 -11.57 -3.71
CA PHE A 20 -11.63 -10.52 -3.97
C PHE A 20 -10.97 -9.20 -4.41
N LEU A 21 -9.90 -8.77 -3.73
CA LEU A 21 -9.15 -7.56 -4.10
C LEU A 21 -8.51 -7.68 -5.50
N THR A 22 -8.05 -8.87 -5.87
CA THR A 22 -7.55 -9.15 -7.21
C THR A 22 -8.67 -9.01 -8.26
N ASP A 23 -9.83 -9.56 -7.97
CA ASP A 23 -10.98 -9.59 -8.89
C ASP A 23 -11.56 -8.18 -9.12
N ILE A 24 -11.75 -7.39 -8.05
CA ILE A 24 -12.27 -6.01 -8.19
C ILE A 24 -11.23 -5.06 -8.81
N TYR A 25 -9.92 -5.33 -8.62
CA TYR A 25 -8.88 -4.56 -9.28
C TYR A 25 -8.94 -4.71 -10.79
N GLN A 26 -9.17 -5.93 -11.29
CA GLN A 26 -9.36 -6.18 -12.73
C GLN A 26 -10.62 -5.51 -13.28
N ALA A 27 -11.66 -5.38 -12.46
CA ALA A 27 -12.92 -4.73 -12.86
C ALA A 27 -12.82 -3.20 -12.90
N ASP A 28 -12.03 -2.58 -12.01
CA ASP A 28 -11.90 -1.12 -11.89
C ASP A 28 -10.46 -0.69 -11.51
N PRO A 29 -9.46 -0.96 -12.39
CA PRO A 29 -8.13 -0.40 -12.20
C PRO A 29 -8.14 1.10 -12.60
N PRO A 30 -7.30 1.96 -12.02
CA PRO A 30 -6.25 1.76 -11.02
C PRO A 30 -6.64 2.20 -9.60
N HIS A 31 -7.90 2.42 -9.30
CA HIS A 31 -8.36 3.14 -8.11
C HIS A 31 -8.83 2.24 -6.96
N SER A 32 -8.91 0.94 -7.18
CA SER A 32 -9.15 -0.02 -6.12
C SER A 32 -7.91 -0.21 -5.23
N TRP A 33 -8.12 -0.64 -4.00
CA TRP A 33 -7.04 -1.12 -3.15
C TRP A 33 -6.35 -2.32 -3.79
N MET A 34 -5.07 -2.20 -4.13
CA MET A 34 -4.34 -3.29 -4.76
C MET A 34 -4.08 -4.43 -3.76
N GLN A 35 -4.25 -5.67 -4.21
CA GLN A 35 -4.04 -6.87 -3.40
C GLN A 35 -2.67 -6.88 -2.66
N PRO A 36 -1.53 -6.48 -3.27
CA PRO A 36 -0.26 -6.44 -2.54
C PRO A 36 -0.25 -5.53 -1.31
N ARG A 37 -1.09 -4.48 -1.26
CA ARG A 37 -1.22 -3.63 -0.09
C ARG A 37 -1.86 -4.39 1.09
N TRP A 38 -2.76 -5.34 0.81
CA TRP A 38 -3.33 -6.25 1.80
C TRP A 38 -2.26 -7.11 2.46
N GLU A 39 -1.39 -7.74 1.65
CA GLU A 39 -0.28 -8.54 2.16
C GLU A 39 0.74 -7.70 2.93
N TYR A 40 1.12 -6.55 2.38
CA TYR A 40 2.06 -5.64 3.02
C TYR A 40 1.54 -5.20 4.40
N ALA A 41 0.27 -4.78 4.48
CA ALA A 41 -0.36 -4.38 5.73
C ALA A 41 -0.36 -5.51 6.76
N HIS A 42 -0.77 -6.73 6.37
CA HIS A 42 -0.82 -7.88 7.26
C HIS A 42 0.56 -8.40 7.70
N SER A 43 1.60 -8.19 6.90
CA SER A 43 2.99 -8.50 7.27
C SER A 43 3.62 -7.43 8.17
N HIS A 44 3.00 -6.23 8.25
CA HIS A 44 3.56 -5.11 9.00
C HIS A 44 3.39 -5.31 10.53
N PRO A 45 4.43 -5.05 11.36
CA PRO A 45 4.35 -5.20 12.83
C PRO A 45 3.37 -4.22 13.47
N SER A 46 3.11 -3.05 12.87
CA SER A 46 2.14 -2.06 13.38
C SER A 46 0.68 -2.45 13.12
N MET A 47 0.42 -3.59 12.47
CA MET A 47 -0.95 -4.07 12.28
C MET A 47 -1.58 -4.40 13.64
N ASP A 48 -2.70 -3.75 13.95
CA ASP A 48 -3.52 -4.05 15.13
C ASP A 48 -4.24 -5.39 14.94
N ARG A 49 -3.59 -6.48 15.40
CA ARG A 49 -4.09 -7.84 15.23
C ARG A 49 -5.25 -8.17 16.17
N GLU A 50 -5.39 -7.46 17.28
CA GLU A 50 -6.44 -7.69 18.28
C GLU A 50 -7.83 -7.32 17.75
N ASN A 51 -7.88 -6.28 16.92
CA ASN A 51 -9.13 -5.75 16.38
C ASN A 51 -9.47 -6.25 14.96
N LEU A 52 -8.70 -7.15 14.34
CA LEU A 52 -9.00 -7.74 13.03
C LEU A 52 -10.43 -8.33 12.96
N LYS A 53 -10.88 -8.93 14.04
CA LYS A 53 -12.25 -9.48 14.20
C LYS A 53 -13.38 -8.44 14.02
N LYS A 54 -13.04 -7.15 13.97
CA LYS A 54 -13.98 -6.06 13.69
C LYS A 54 -14.06 -5.73 12.20
N PHE A 55 -13.24 -6.31 11.35
CA PHE A 55 -13.46 -6.20 9.92
C PHE A 55 -14.80 -6.81 9.56
N ALA A 56 -15.49 -6.24 8.61
CA ALA A 56 -16.77 -6.73 8.16
C ALA A 56 -16.72 -7.08 6.67
N ILE A 57 -17.35 -8.19 6.33
CA ILE A 57 -17.44 -8.75 5.01
C ILE A 57 -18.91 -8.79 4.61
N TRP A 58 -19.21 -8.27 3.42
CA TRP A 58 -20.51 -8.47 2.78
C TRP A 58 -20.33 -9.53 1.70
N GLU A 59 -21.23 -10.49 1.69
CA GLU A 59 -21.19 -11.60 0.74
C GLU A 59 -22.60 -11.92 0.22
N ASP A 60 -22.66 -12.46 -0.98
CA ASP A 60 -23.86 -13.02 -1.56
C ASP A 60 -23.66 -14.52 -1.88
N ASP A 61 -24.59 -15.09 -2.67
CA ASP A 61 -24.51 -16.51 -3.03
C ASP A 61 -23.26 -16.86 -3.86
N ASP A 62 -22.60 -15.87 -4.49
CA ASP A 62 -21.42 -16.04 -5.35
C ASP A 62 -20.09 -15.73 -4.64
N GLY A 63 -20.11 -15.08 -3.46
CA GLY A 63 -18.93 -14.78 -2.65
C GLY A 63 -18.87 -13.38 -2.08
N ILE A 64 -17.66 -12.90 -1.78
CA ILE A 64 -17.42 -11.58 -1.17
C ILE A 64 -17.73 -10.48 -2.19
N VAL A 65 -18.55 -9.50 -1.78
CA VAL A 65 -18.91 -8.33 -2.57
C VAL A 65 -18.45 -7.02 -1.94
N GLY A 66 -18.05 -7.05 -0.67
CA GLY A 66 -17.52 -5.86 -0.01
C GLY A 66 -16.80 -6.18 1.29
N VAL A 67 -15.82 -5.33 1.63
CA VAL A 67 -15.02 -5.45 2.87
C VAL A 67 -14.78 -4.07 3.46
N VAL A 68 -14.98 -3.94 4.77
CA VAL A 68 -14.60 -2.76 5.56
C VAL A 68 -13.48 -3.17 6.50
N HIS A 69 -12.33 -2.50 6.38
CA HIS A 69 -11.13 -2.83 7.12
C HIS A 69 -10.28 -1.59 7.41
N TYR A 70 -9.28 -1.72 8.25
CA TYR A 70 -8.19 -0.75 8.37
C TYR A 70 -6.88 -1.31 7.79
N GLU A 71 -5.92 -0.43 7.50
CA GLU A 71 -4.59 -0.85 7.05
C GLU A 71 -3.65 -1.19 8.21
N SER A 72 -3.69 -0.42 9.28
CA SER A 72 -2.79 -0.60 10.43
C SER A 72 -3.51 -0.63 11.77
N ARG A 73 -4.52 0.23 11.97
CA ARG A 73 -5.22 0.40 13.26
C ARG A 73 -6.63 0.94 13.07
N LEU A 74 -7.41 0.82 14.12
CA LEU A 74 -8.72 1.48 14.21
C LEU A 74 -8.64 2.98 13.91
N GLY A 75 -9.68 3.49 13.29
CA GLY A 75 -9.81 4.91 12.93
C GLY A 75 -9.21 5.29 11.57
N VAL A 76 -8.53 4.39 10.85
CA VAL A 76 -7.99 4.61 9.50
C VAL A 76 -8.57 3.54 8.57
N ILE A 77 -9.70 3.83 7.95
CA ILE A 77 -10.59 2.84 7.37
C ILE A 77 -10.58 2.89 5.84
N HIS A 78 -10.57 1.70 5.25
CA HIS A 78 -10.72 1.49 3.83
C HIS A 78 -11.94 0.62 3.56
N ILE A 79 -12.69 0.96 2.51
CA ILE A 79 -13.87 0.24 2.05
C ILE A 79 -13.58 -0.27 0.64
N GLN A 80 -13.65 -1.58 0.48
CA GLN A 80 -13.53 -2.24 -0.80
C GLN A 80 -14.89 -2.77 -1.18
N LEU A 81 -15.38 -2.41 -2.35
CA LEU A 81 -16.73 -2.74 -2.79
C LEU A 81 -16.72 -3.11 -4.27
N ASP A 82 -17.32 -4.23 -4.60
CA ASP A 82 -17.62 -4.59 -5.98
C ASP A 82 -18.56 -3.52 -6.58
N PRO A 83 -18.17 -2.88 -7.71
CA PRO A 83 -18.95 -1.81 -8.33
C PRO A 83 -20.40 -2.19 -8.65
N ARG A 84 -20.71 -3.47 -8.74
CA ARG A 84 -22.08 -3.98 -8.96
C ARG A 84 -23.01 -3.78 -7.78
N TYR A 85 -22.48 -3.42 -6.57
CA TYR A 85 -23.23 -3.31 -5.32
C TYR A 85 -23.23 -1.89 -4.71
N PRO A 86 -23.45 -0.81 -5.48
CA PRO A 86 -23.32 0.57 -4.98
C PRO A 86 -24.28 0.88 -3.81
N ARG A 87 -25.38 0.11 -3.68
CA ARG A 87 -26.35 0.25 -2.58
C ARG A 87 -25.75 -0.01 -1.20
N LEU A 88 -24.64 -0.74 -1.12
CA LEU A 88 -23.97 -1.07 0.16
C LEU A 88 -23.13 0.09 0.72
N LYS A 89 -22.80 1.10 -0.07
CA LYS A 89 -21.93 2.21 0.34
C LYS A 89 -22.34 2.84 1.66
N ARG A 90 -23.64 3.13 1.83
CA ARG A 90 -24.17 3.74 3.06
C ARG A 90 -24.03 2.82 4.26
N GLU A 91 -24.42 1.56 4.12
CA GLU A 91 -24.34 0.56 5.19
C GLU A 91 -22.90 0.31 5.64
N MET A 92 -21.97 0.16 4.69
CA MET A 92 -20.55 -0.06 4.95
C MET A 92 -19.91 1.15 5.65
N LEU A 93 -20.28 2.36 5.25
CA LEU A 93 -19.76 3.59 5.84
C LEU A 93 -20.31 3.80 7.26
N ASP A 94 -21.59 3.49 7.50
CA ASP A 94 -22.19 3.54 8.83
C ASP A 94 -21.58 2.50 9.76
N TYR A 95 -21.30 1.30 9.25
CA TYR A 95 -20.55 0.27 9.96
C TYR A 95 -19.17 0.78 10.38
N ALA A 96 -18.40 1.37 9.45
CA ALA A 96 -17.08 1.93 9.72
C ALA A 96 -17.12 2.96 10.86
N ALA A 97 -18.06 3.90 10.76
CA ALA A 97 -18.26 4.99 11.72
C ALA A 97 -18.71 4.52 13.12
N THR A 98 -19.28 3.32 13.20
CA THR A 98 -19.81 2.76 14.46
C THR A 98 -18.81 1.81 15.12
N HIS A 99 -18.16 0.95 14.33
CA HIS A 99 -17.40 -0.20 14.84
C HIS A 99 -15.88 -0.07 14.74
N LEU A 100 -15.37 0.76 13.81
CA LEU A 100 -13.93 0.89 13.55
C LEU A 100 -13.34 2.22 14.00
N VAL A 101 -13.97 2.85 14.96
CA VAL A 101 -13.52 4.10 15.57
C VAL A 101 -12.23 3.87 16.35
N GLY A 102 -11.27 4.79 16.22
CA GLY A 102 -10.00 4.78 16.95
C GLY A 102 -9.68 6.11 17.63
N GLU A 103 -8.66 6.10 18.48
CA GLU A 103 -8.06 7.30 19.06
C GLU A 103 -6.97 7.82 18.11
N LEU A 104 -7.19 8.97 17.53
CA LEU A 104 -6.31 9.59 16.54
C LEU A 104 -5.89 11.00 17.01
N LYS A 105 -4.93 11.62 16.34
CA LYS A 105 -4.53 13.01 16.65
C LYS A 105 -5.70 14.00 16.51
N ALA A 106 -6.64 13.71 15.62
CA ALA A 106 -7.85 14.52 15.42
C ALA A 106 -8.93 14.30 16.52
N GLY A 107 -8.70 13.38 17.46
CA GLY A 107 -9.65 12.95 18.47
C GLY A 107 -10.16 11.53 18.22
N ARG A 108 -11.18 11.12 18.99
CA ARG A 108 -11.84 9.82 18.79
C ARG A 108 -12.78 9.88 17.59
N GLY A 109 -12.56 9.01 16.60
CA GLY A 109 -13.32 9.01 15.35
C GLY A 109 -12.72 8.10 14.30
N CYS A 110 -13.08 8.33 13.05
CA CYS A 110 -12.45 7.62 11.94
C CYS A 110 -12.30 8.49 10.69
N TYR A 111 -11.20 8.24 9.97
CA TYR A 111 -11.04 8.60 8.57
C TYR A 111 -11.52 7.46 7.70
N VAL A 112 -12.24 7.77 6.64
CA VAL A 112 -12.55 6.83 5.54
C VAL A 112 -12.02 7.44 4.25
N TYR A 113 -11.35 6.61 3.44
CA TYR A 113 -10.74 7.04 2.19
C TYR A 113 -11.65 6.67 1.02
N ILE A 114 -12.11 7.69 0.27
CA ILE A 114 -13.04 7.56 -0.84
C ILE A 114 -12.38 8.12 -2.10
N ASP A 115 -12.43 7.38 -3.21
CA ASP A 115 -11.95 7.87 -4.50
C ASP A 115 -12.68 9.17 -4.87
N GLU A 116 -11.92 10.20 -5.23
CA GLU A 116 -12.46 11.54 -5.56
C GLU A 116 -13.45 11.52 -6.74
N ARG A 117 -13.38 10.51 -7.60
CA ARG A 117 -14.28 10.31 -8.74
C ARG A 117 -15.59 9.65 -8.32
N ASP A 118 -15.66 9.00 -7.17
CA ASP A 118 -16.90 8.43 -6.63
C ASP A 118 -17.70 9.50 -5.88
N THR A 119 -18.24 10.44 -6.66
CA THR A 119 -19.00 11.59 -6.13
C THR A 119 -20.23 11.18 -5.33
N ASP A 120 -20.89 10.09 -5.73
CA ASP A 120 -22.05 9.56 -5.01
C ASP A 120 -21.66 9.06 -3.62
N PHE A 121 -20.50 8.43 -3.49
CA PHE A 121 -20.00 7.99 -2.19
C PHE A 121 -19.64 9.20 -1.31
N GLY A 122 -19.05 10.25 -1.89
CA GLY A 122 -18.81 11.52 -1.19
C GLY A 122 -20.07 12.16 -0.65
N VAL A 123 -21.16 12.16 -1.43
CA VAL A 123 -22.48 12.66 -0.98
C VAL A 123 -22.99 11.81 0.20
N ILE A 124 -22.92 10.49 0.12
CA ILE A 124 -23.31 9.59 1.22
C ILE A 124 -22.48 9.87 2.48
N ALA A 125 -21.17 10.10 2.33
CA ALA A 125 -20.29 10.43 3.45
C ALA A 125 -20.72 11.75 4.13
N ALA A 126 -20.97 12.79 3.36
CA ALA A 126 -21.46 14.08 3.87
C ALA A 126 -22.79 13.93 4.62
N ASP A 127 -23.74 13.18 4.07
CA ASP A 127 -25.04 12.89 4.70
C ASP A 127 -24.91 12.17 6.05
N LEU A 128 -23.86 11.34 6.19
CA LEU A 128 -23.55 10.63 7.43
C LEU A 128 -22.69 11.46 8.40
N GLY A 129 -22.46 12.73 8.09
CA GLY A 129 -21.72 13.66 8.95
C GLY A 129 -20.20 13.52 8.87
N PHE A 130 -19.67 12.92 7.81
CA PHE A 130 -18.25 13.00 7.51
C PHE A 130 -17.90 14.33 6.84
N GLU A 131 -16.71 14.85 7.13
CA GLU A 131 -16.15 16.04 6.53
C GLU A 131 -14.89 15.71 5.73
N PRO A 132 -14.71 16.25 4.51
CA PRO A 132 -13.51 16.03 3.74
C PRO A 132 -12.29 16.71 4.39
N LYS A 133 -11.14 16.02 4.38
CA LYS A 133 -9.85 16.47 4.93
C LYS A 133 -8.78 16.33 3.84
N PRO A 134 -8.65 17.30 2.92
CA PRO A 134 -7.70 17.23 1.81
C PRO A 134 -6.25 17.07 2.25
N GLU A 135 -5.88 17.59 3.41
CA GLU A 135 -4.54 17.49 4.00
C GLU A 135 -4.13 16.06 4.37
N HIS A 136 -5.08 15.13 4.37
CA HIS A 136 -4.87 13.70 4.63
C HIS A 136 -5.20 12.82 3.41
N ALA A 137 -5.42 13.42 2.24
CA ALA A 137 -5.70 12.67 1.03
C ALA A 137 -4.52 11.77 0.62
N GLU A 138 -4.84 10.61 0.03
CA GLU A 138 -3.87 9.66 -0.49
C GLU A 138 -3.77 9.78 -2.02
N PRO A 139 -2.72 10.44 -2.56
CA PRO A 139 -2.48 10.48 -3.99
C PRO A 139 -1.99 9.14 -4.51
N MET A 140 -2.31 8.83 -5.76
CA MET A 140 -1.79 7.69 -6.50
C MET A 140 -1.15 8.19 -7.79
N SER A 141 0.10 7.82 -8.02
CA SER A 141 0.78 8.08 -9.29
C SER A 141 1.11 6.79 -10.01
N HIS A 142 1.16 6.85 -11.34
CA HIS A 142 1.56 5.73 -12.17
C HIS A 142 2.76 6.10 -13.06
N TYR A 143 3.51 5.08 -13.45
CA TYR A 143 4.54 5.14 -14.48
C TYR A 143 4.18 4.15 -15.58
N LEU A 144 3.79 4.67 -16.75
CA LEU A 144 3.58 3.83 -17.93
C LEU A 144 4.95 3.39 -18.46
N ILE A 145 5.17 2.08 -18.46
CA ILE A 145 6.49 1.51 -18.77
C ILE A 145 6.76 1.67 -20.28
N PRO A 146 7.76 2.47 -20.68
CA PRO A 146 8.02 2.70 -22.10
C PRO A 146 8.71 1.49 -22.75
N ALA A 147 8.48 1.28 -24.05
CA ALA A 147 9.16 0.24 -24.82
C ALA A 147 10.68 0.44 -24.85
N LEU A 148 11.15 1.69 -24.90
CA LEU A 148 12.55 2.04 -24.73
C LEU A 148 12.77 2.51 -23.30
N PHE A 149 13.27 1.60 -22.46
CA PHE A 149 13.46 1.88 -21.04
C PHE A 149 14.62 2.87 -20.81
N PRO A 150 14.48 3.84 -19.88
CA PRO A 150 15.52 4.83 -19.62
C PRO A 150 16.79 4.19 -19.07
N LYS A 151 17.94 4.78 -19.41
CA LYS A 151 19.22 4.35 -18.87
C LYS A 151 19.32 4.64 -17.39
N ILE A 152 19.69 3.62 -16.60
CA ILE A 152 19.93 3.74 -15.17
C ILE A 152 21.36 4.22 -14.95
N HIS A 153 21.50 5.30 -14.18
CA HIS A 153 22.80 5.90 -13.86
C HIS A 153 23.12 5.68 -12.38
N LEU A 154 24.34 5.31 -12.10
CA LEU A 154 24.89 5.16 -10.75
C LEU A 154 26.19 5.94 -10.61
N PRO A 155 26.49 6.50 -9.44
CA PRO A 155 27.81 7.04 -9.14
C PRO A 155 28.88 5.94 -9.15
N ASP A 156 30.13 6.33 -9.37
CA ASP A 156 31.27 5.39 -9.36
C ASP A 156 31.36 4.63 -8.01
N GLY A 157 31.60 3.34 -8.10
CA GLY A 157 31.72 2.44 -6.94
C GLY A 157 30.39 1.94 -6.35
N PHE A 158 29.24 2.51 -6.74
CA PHE A 158 27.93 2.02 -6.35
C PHE A 158 27.41 0.98 -7.34
N ARG A 159 26.59 0.05 -6.86
CA ARG A 159 25.89 -0.92 -7.69
C ARG A 159 24.47 -1.12 -7.20
N VAL A 160 23.60 -1.59 -8.06
CA VAL A 160 22.26 -2.12 -7.68
C VAL A 160 22.28 -3.64 -7.77
N GLN A 161 21.58 -4.26 -6.84
CA GLN A 161 21.37 -5.71 -6.81
C GLN A 161 19.98 -6.01 -6.22
N SER A 162 19.48 -7.22 -6.45
CA SER A 162 18.27 -7.69 -5.82
C SER A 162 18.53 -8.34 -4.46
N LEU A 163 17.50 -8.47 -3.64
CA LEU A 163 17.57 -9.26 -2.43
C LEU A 163 17.67 -10.78 -2.72
N ALA A 164 17.47 -11.22 -3.96
CA ALA A 164 17.74 -12.59 -4.36
C ALA A 164 19.25 -12.85 -4.59
N ASP A 165 20.01 -11.81 -4.98
CA ASP A 165 21.46 -11.90 -5.15
C ASP A 165 22.19 -11.98 -3.79
N GLU A 166 21.75 -11.17 -2.83
CA GLU A 166 22.25 -11.17 -1.45
C GLU A 166 21.11 -10.71 -0.53
N PHE A 167 20.78 -11.53 0.48
CA PHE A 167 19.73 -11.21 1.46
C PHE A 167 20.33 -11.01 2.86
N ASP A 168 20.59 -9.77 3.17
CA ASP A 168 21.04 -9.33 4.49
C ASP A 168 19.95 -8.48 5.16
N VAL A 169 19.23 -9.08 6.09
CA VAL A 169 18.10 -8.45 6.76
C VAL A 169 18.54 -7.28 7.66
N GLU A 170 19.74 -7.31 8.22
CA GLU A 170 20.26 -6.25 9.07
C GLU A 170 20.58 -5.01 8.24
N LYS A 171 21.21 -5.20 7.06
CA LYS A 171 21.42 -4.10 6.10
C LYS A 171 20.08 -3.51 5.62
N VAL A 172 19.09 -4.35 5.34
CA VAL A 172 17.73 -3.88 4.99
C VAL A 172 17.11 -3.11 6.15
N HIS A 173 17.20 -3.64 7.37
CA HIS A 173 16.68 -2.97 8.56
C HIS A 173 17.32 -1.59 8.73
N ARG A 174 18.65 -1.51 8.61
CA ARG A 174 19.39 -0.26 8.72
C ARG A 174 18.98 0.79 7.66
N VAL A 175 18.95 0.43 6.38
CA VAL A 175 18.59 1.39 5.32
C VAL A 175 17.15 1.88 5.45
N MET A 176 16.24 1.02 5.90
CA MET A 176 14.84 1.39 6.14
C MET A 176 14.71 2.32 7.34
N HIS A 177 15.35 2.01 8.46
CA HIS A 177 15.35 2.85 9.67
C HIS A 177 15.87 4.27 9.34
N ARG A 178 17.05 4.37 8.76
CA ARG A 178 17.66 5.64 8.39
C ARG A 178 16.88 6.35 7.29
N GLY A 179 16.44 5.63 6.26
CA GLY A 179 15.71 6.19 5.12
C GLY A 179 14.37 6.81 5.48
N PHE A 180 13.71 6.30 6.53
CA PHE A 180 12.48 6.90 7.10
C PHE A 180 12.77 7.94 8.20
N ASN A 181 14.02 8.36 8.34
CA ASN A 181 14.47 9.42 9.28
C ASN A 181 14.21 9.08 10.75
N HIS A 182 14.25 7.80 11.12
CA HIS A 182 14.29 7.44 12.53
C HIS A 182 15.63 7.84 13.14
N GLU A 183 15.63 8.31 14.39
CA GLU A 183 16.81 8.75 15.08
C GLU A 183 17.67 7.57 15.57
N GLY A 184 18.99 7.74 15.54
CA GLY A 184 19.98 6.78 16.05
C GLY A 184 20.19 5.56 15.15
N GLU A 185 20.80 4.53 15.73
CA GLU A 185 20.98 3.23 15.08
C GLU A 185 19.69 2.40 15.22
N PRO A 186 19.40 1.53 14.22
CA PRO A 186 18.20 0.70 14.27
C PRO A 186 18.21 -0.24 15.48
N PRO A 187 17.10 -0.37 16.23
CA PRO A 187 17.00 -1.30 17.35
C PRO A 187 17.20 -2.74 16.89
N PRO A 188 18.15 -3.49 17.48
CA PRO A 188 18.44 -4.86 17.04
C PRO A 188 17.29 -5.84 17.28
N ASP A 189 16.42 -5.58 18.23
CA ASP A 189 15.22 -6.36 18.53
C ASP A 189 14.13 -6.23 17.46
N GLU A 190 14.15 -5.18 16.64
CA GLU A 190 13.22 -4.99 15.52
C GLU A 190 13.62 -5.71 14.22
N VAL A 191 14.80 -6.35 14.17
CA VAL A 191 15.27 -7.09 12.98
C VAL A 191 14.31 -8.22 12.61
N GLU A 192 13.72 -8.89 13.60
CA GLU A 192 12.76 -9.98 13.36
C GLU A 192 11.45 -9.45 12.76
N ASP A 193 11.00 -8.27 13.16
CA ASP A 193 9.87 -7.58 12.53
C ASP A 193 10.17 -7.22 11.08
N ARG A 194 11.40 -6.81 10.79
CA ARG A 194 11.85 -6.60 9.41
C ARG A 194 11.83 -7.90 8.61
N ARG A 195 12.31 -9.00 9.18
CA ARG A 195 12.29 -10.33 8.56
C ARG A 195 10.85 -10.75 8.21
N ARG A 196 9.91 -10.52 9.12
CA ARG A 196 8.49 -10.84 8.92
C ARG A 196 7.90 -10.07 7.74
N LYS A 197 8.18 -8.76 7.62
CA LYS A 197 7.74 -7.95 6.46
C LYS A 197 8.26 -8.50 5.13
N LEU A 198 9.48 -9.00 5.11
CA LEU A 198 10.14 -9.54 3.93
C LEU A 198 9.80 -11.03 3.69
N SER A 199 8.80 -11.57 4.40
CA SER A 199 8.33 -12.96 4.31
C SER A 199 6.85 -13.06 3.93
N ALA A 200 6.23 -11.96 3.47
CA ALA A 200 4.87 -12.01 2.95
C ALA A 200 4.77 -13.02 1.78
N PRO A 201 3.62 -13.71 1.61
CA PRO A 201 3.49 -14.83 0.66
C PRO A 201 3.97 -14.52 -0.76
N ASN A 202 3.66 -13.31 -1.27
CA ASN A 202 4.05 -12.89 -2.63
C ASN A 202 5.19 -11.87 -2.63
N PHE A 203 5.96 -11.77 -1.54
CA PHE A 203 7.15 -10.92 -1.51
C PHE A 203 8.22 -11.43 -2.47
N ARG A 204 8.64 -10.58 -3.42
CA ARG A 204 9.56 -10.90 -4.50
C ARG A 204 10.94 -10.33 -4.21
N ARG A 205 11.87 -11.17 -3.71
CA ARG A 205 13.27 -10.77 -3.46
C ARG A 205 14.01 -10.38 -4.72
N ASP A 206 13.72 -11.02 -5.82
CA ASP A 206 14.34 -10.76 -7.13
C ASP A 206 13.88 -9.44 -7.78
N LEU A 207 12.70 -8.93 -7.39
CA LEU A 207 12.17 -7.63 -7.82
C LEU A 207 12.44 -6.51 -6.81
N THR A 208 12.80 -6.87 -5.59
CA THR A 208 13.17 -5.91 -4.53
C THR A 208 14.64 -5.55 -4.66
N ILE A 209 14.91 -4.27 -4.95
CA ILE A 209 16.23 -3.79 -5.32
C ILE A 209 16.84 -2.92 -4.22
N VAL A 210 18.13 -3.09 -4.01
CA VAL A 210 18.93 -2.26 -3.12
C VAL A 210 20.10 -1.62 -3.88
N ALA A 211 20.46 -0.39 -3.52
CA ALA A 211 21.74 0.21 -3.90
C ALA A 211 22.78 -0.11 -2.83
N VAL A 212 23.92 -0.60 -3.27
CA VAL A 212 25.05 -0.99 -2.42
C VAL A 212 26.18 0.01 -2.59
N ALA A 213 26.63 0.57 -1.48
CA ALA A 213 27.76 1.48 -1.42
C ALA A 213 29.11 0.74 -1.55
N PRO A 214 30.25 1.45 -1.78
CA PRO A 214 31.58 0.83 -1.87
C PRO A 214 32.00 0.02 -0.64
N ASP A 215 31.49 0.36 0.53
CA ASP A 215 31.73 -0.36 1.81
C ASP A 215 30.87 -1.60 1.99
N GLY A 216 29.96 -1.89 1.04
CA GLY A 216 29.06 -3.05 1.06
C GLY A 216 27.74 -2.82 1.83
N ASN A 217 27.49 -1.61 2.36
CA ASN A 217 26.21 -1.30 3.02
C ASN A 217 25.10 -1.06 2.00
N TYR A 218 23.85 -1.41 2.38
CA TYR A 218 22.66 -0.99 1.64
C TYR A 218 22.31 0.45 2.00
N VAL A 219 22.22 1.30 0.98
CA VAL A 219 22.01 2.74 1.14
C VAL A 219 20.74 3.26 0.45
N SER A 220 20.12 2.44 -0.37
CA SER A 220 18.77 2.68 -0.88
C SER A 220 18.05 1.34 -1.07
N PHE A 221 16.73 1.37 -1.00
CA PHE A 221 15.84 0.21 -1.05
C PHE A 221 14.59 0.56 -1.85
N CYS A 222 14.14 -0.35 -2.69
CA CYS A 222 12.84 -0.29 -3.37
C CYS A 222 12.17 -1.66 -3.31
N GLY A 223 11.08 -1.77 -2.57
CA GLY A 223 10.18 -2.91 -2.59
C GLY A 223 9.28 -2.87 -3.82
N MET A 224 9.07 -4.03 -4.46
CA MET A 224 8.28 -4.14 -5.66
C MET A 224 7.34 -5.35 -5.58
N TRP A 225 6.07 -5.12 -5.88
CA TRP A 225 5.00 -6.09 -5.76
C TRP A 225 4.22 -6.20 -7.07
N PRO A 226 4.35 -7.29 -7.83
CA PRO A 226 3.44 -7.57 -8.93
C PRO A 226 2.01 -7.69 -8.42
N VAL A 227 1.05 -7.10 -9.17
CA VAL A 227 -0.38 -7.23 -8.85
C VAL A 227 -0.91 -8.50 -9.52
N PRO A 228 -1.38 -9.49 -8.76
CA PRO A 228 -1.82 -10.77 -9.31
C PRO A 228 -2.88 -10.59 -10.41
N GLY A 229 -2.78 -11.39 -11.47
CA GLY A 229 -3.74 -11.39 -12.57
C GLY A 229 -3.73 -10.13 -13.44
N SER A 230 -2.75 -9.23 -13.29
CA SER A 230 -2.66 -7.98 -14.05
C SER A 230 -1.25 -7.74 -14.61
N THR A 231 -1.10 -6.71 -15.46
CA THR A 231 0.19 -6.22 -15.93
C THR A 231 0.71 -5.04 -15.12
N ALA A 232 0.21 -4.89 -13.89
CA ALA A 232 0.62 -3.82 -12.98
C ALA A 232 1.60 -4.32 -11.92
N CYS A 233 2.39 -3.40 -11.39
CA CYS A 233 3.15 -3.61 -10.16
C CYS A 233 3.01 -2.41 -9.23
N MET A 234 3.18 -2.64 -7.93
CA MET A 234 3.10 -1.64 -6.87
C MET A 234 4.47 -1.45 -6.24
N ILE A 235 4.87 -0.21 -6.06
CA ILE A 235 6.10 0.19 -5.38
C ILE A 235 5.78 0.44 -3.91
N GLU A 236 6.34 -0.39 -3.01
CA GLU A 236 6.15 -0.25 -1.56
C GLU A 236 7.18 -1.11 -0.79
N PRO A 237 7.96 -0.52 0.11
CA PRO A 237 8.27 0.89 0.28
C PRO A 237 9.53 1.32 -0.50
N VAL A 238 9.82 2.63 -0.50
CA VAL A 238 11.12 3.16 -1.00
C VAL A 238 11.79 3.94 0.11
N ALA A 239 13.07 3.67 0.31
CA ALA A 239 13.88 4.38 1.30
C ALA A 239 15.29 4.67 0.76
N THR A 240 15.85 5.81 1.14
CA THR A 240 17.27 6.15 0.88
C THR A 240 17.86 6.77 2.12
N ASP A 241 18.98 6.21 2.58
CA ASP A 241 19.74 6.71 3.71
C ASP A 241 20.04 8.21 3.49
N PRO A 242 19.78 9.08 4.48
CA PRO A 242 19.97 10.54 4.35
C PRO A 242 21.36 10.95 3.83
N ASP A 243 22.41 10.25 4.24
CA ASP A 243 23.80 10.57 3.85
C ASP A 243 24.07 10.29 2.36
N PHE A 244 23.21 9.53 1.70
CA PHE A 244 23.32 9.11 0.30
C PHE A 244 22.21 9.68 -0.60
N ARG A 245 21.41 10.63 -0.09
CA ARG A 245 20.36 11.28 -0.88
C ARG A 245 20.95 12.19 -1.96
N ARG A 246 20.15 12.47 -2.99
CA ARG A 246 20.50 13.35 -4.13
C ARG A 246 21.64 12.81 -5.02
N MET A 247 22.01 11.53 -4.87
CA MET A 247 22.99 10.83 -5.68
C MET A 247 22.38 9.97 -6.80
N GLY A 248 21.03 9.99 -6.95
CA GLY A 248 20.33 9.17 -7.96
C GLY A 248 20.08 7.71 -7.53
N LEU A 249 20.48 7.29 -6.34
CA LEU A 249 20.41 5.88 -5.90
C LEU A 249 18.98 5.38 -5.75
N GLY A 250 18.07 6.20 -5.18
CA GLY A 250 16.65 5.87 -5.10
C GLY A 250 16.02 5.69 -6.48
N THR A 251 16.33 6.62 -7.40
CA THR A 251 15.90 6.52 -8.81
C THR A 251 16.39 5.24 -9.46
N ALA A 252 17.66 4.88 -9.23
CA ALA A 252 18.24 3.66 -9.79
C ALA A 252 17.54 2.40 -9.26
N CYS A 253 17.23 2.34 -7.94
CA CYS A 253 16.51 1.22 -7.35
C CYS A 253 15.08 1.10 -7.93
N VAL A 254 14.34 2.21 -8.00
CA VAL A 254 12.96 2.22 -8.54
C VAL A 254 12.96 1.80 -10.00
N LEU A 255 13.80 2.39 -10.84
CA LEU A 255 13.86 2.05 -12.26
C LEU A 255 14.31 0.61 -12.50
N GLU A 256 15.29 0.09 -11.74
CA GLU A 256 15.72 -1.30 -11.89
C GLU A 256 14.61 -2.29 -11.47
N SER A 257 13.86 -2.00 -10.40
CA SER A 257 12.70 -2.80 -10.01
C SER A 257 11.64 -2.80 -11.11
N ILE A 258 11.30 -1.65 -11.67
CA ILE A 258 10.34 -1.52 -12.79
C ILE A 258 10.84 -2.28 -14.03
N ARG A 259 12.13 -2.15 -14.37
CA ARG A 259 12.73 -2.84 -15.52
C ARG A 259 12.60 -4.37 -15.40
N ARG A 260 12.79 -4.90 -14.20
CA ARG A 260 12.61 -6.35 -13.93
C ARG A 260 11.15 -6.77 -14.04
N CYS A 261 10.21 -5.98 -13.53
CA CYS A 261 8.78 -6.23 -13.72
C CYS A 261 8.38 -6.16 -15.20
N ALA A 262 8.94 -5.21 -15.96
CA ALA A 262 8.70 -5.11 -17.41
C ALA A 262 9.16 -6.35 -18.16
N ALA A 263 10.28 -6.96 -17.74
CA ALA A 263 10.76 -8.21 -18.33
C ALA A 263 9.82 -9.41 -18.05
N GLU A 264 8.97 -9.33 -17.03
CA GLU A 264 7.90 -10.26 -16.71
C GLU A 264 6.54 -9.87 -17.32
N GLY A 265 6.48 -8.79 -18.11
CA GLY A 265 5.27 -8.36 -18.82
C GLY A 265 4.48 -7.25 -18.14
N ALA A 266 5.02 -6.62 -17.10
CA ALA A 266 4.38 -5.43 -16.52
C ALA A 266 4.40 -4.26 -17.51
N THR A 267 3.29 -3.52 -17.58
CA THR A 267 3.11 -2.35 -18.45
C THR A 267 2.94 -1.05 -17.67
N VAL A 268 2.69 -1.14 -16.36
CA VAL A 268 2.48 0.02 -15.49
C VAL A 268 2.97 -0.27 -14.06
N ALA A 269 3.61 0.74 -13.45
CA ALA A 269 3.97 0.72 -12.04
C ALA A 269 3.22 1.82 -11.28
N TYR A 270 2.68 1.49 -10.11
CA TYR A 270 1.95 2.40 -9.24
C TYR A 270 2.72 2.71 -7.96
N VAL A 271 2.53 3.92 -7.44
CA VAL A 271 3.02 4.34 -6.12
C VAL A 271 1.98 5.23 -5.44
N GLY A 272 1.75 5.03 -4.15
CA GLY A 272 0.86 5.86 -3.32
C GLY A 272 1.52 7.20 -2.95
N SER A 273 1.90 8.01 -3.94
CA SER A 273 2.64 9.25 -3.71
C SER A 273 2.61 10.17 -4.93
N ASP A 274 2.59 11.48 -4.67
CA ASP A 274 2.76 12.57 -5.64
C ASP A 274 4.06 13.37 -5.41
N GLN A 275 5.01 12.81 -4.64
CA GLN A 275 6.26 13.48 -4.33
C GLN A 275 7.07 13.79 -5.60
N ALA A 276 7.72 14.97 -5.62
CA ALA A 276 8.58 15.41 -6.72
C ALA A 276 9.65 14.37 -7.09
N PHE A 277 10.04 13.50 -6.16
CA PHE A 277 10.93 12.37 -6.42
C PHE A 277 10.39 11.45 -7.53
N TYR A 278 9.14 11.01 -7.42
CA TYR A 278 8.51 10.14 -8.42
C TYR A 278 8.17 10.90 -9.71
N LEU A 279 7.61 12.10 -9.58
CA LEU A 279 7.25 12.93 -10.74
C LEU A 279 8.45 13.25 -11.61
N SER A 280 9.64 13.46 -11.01
CA SER A 280 10.89 13.70 -11.76
C SER A 280 11.39 12.50 -12.57
N MET A 281 10.91 11.30 -12.28
CA MET A 281 11.19 10.06 -13.03
C MET A 281 10.19 9.81 -14.17
N GLY A 282 9.13 10.63 -14.27
CA GLY A 282 8.06 10.47 -15.26
C GLY A 282 6.81 9.77 -14.73
N PHE A 283 6.65 9.66 -13.40
CA PHE A 283 5.37 9.28 -12.82
C PHE A 283 4.36 10.43 -12.99
N GLU A 284 3.11 10.09 -13.24
CA GLU A 284 2.01 11.02 -13.38
C GLU A 284 0.92 10.71 -12.35
N LEU A 285 0.35 11.74 -11.75
CA LEU A 285 -0.78 11.59 -10.84
C LEU A 285 -1.98 11.01 -11.62
N CYS A 286 -2.54 9.92 -11.14
CA CYS A 286 -3.64 9.23 -11.82
C CYS A 286 -4.92 9.11 -10.98
N GLY A 287 -4.89 9.54 -9.72
CA GLY A 287 -6.06 9.58 -8.85
C GLY A 287 -5.72 9.98 -7.42
N THR A 288 -6.75 10.29 -6.67
CA THR A 288 -6.65 10.66 -5.26
C THR A 288 -7.78 10.00 -4.48
N ARG A 289 -7.47 9.44 -3.32
CA ARG A 289 -8.48 9.08 -2.34
C ARG A 289 -8.59 10.20 -1.33
N MET A 290 -9.75 10.84 -1.28
CA MET A 290 -10.05 11.87 -0.31
C MET A 290 -10.26 11.25 1.07
N ALA A 291 -9.60 11.78 2.07
CA ALA A 291 -9.85 11.42 3.46
C ALA A 291 -11.12 12.14 3.96
N TRP A 292 -12.04 11.39 4.54
CA TRP A 292 -13.28 11.89 5.14
C TRP A 292 -13.27 11.57 6.62
N TRP A 293 -13.36 12.60 7.46
CA TRP A 293 -13.33 12.47 8.91
C TRP A 293 -14.72 12.54 9.54
N ARG A 294 -14.98 11.65 10.49
CA ARG A 294 -16.13 11.75 11.38
C ARG A 294 -15.70 11.51 12.82
N ALA A 295 -16.02 12.44 13.71
CA ALA A 295 -15.86 12.23 15.15
C ALA A 295 -16.86 11.16 15.65
N ALA A 296 -16.41 10.33 16.58
CA ALA A 296 -17.34 9.40 17.23
C ALA A 296 -18.32 10.19 18.12
N HIS A 297 -19.58 9.77 18.08
CA HIS A 297 -20.54 10.25 19.07
C HIS A 297 -20.15 9.70 20.46
N SER A 298 -20.20 10.56 21.46
CA SER A 298 -19.98 10.21 22.88
C SER A 298 -21.11 9.31 23.41
#